data_c43ff499ad07a86f7ab54690312525e5
#
_entry.id   c43ff499ad07a86f7ab54690312525e5
#
_cell.length_a   1.000
_cell.length_b   1.000
_cell.length_c   1.000
_cell.angle_alpha   90.00
_cell.angle_beta   90.00
_cell.angle_gamma   90.00
#
_symmetry.space_group_name_H-M   'P 1'
#
loop_
_entity.id
_entity.type
_entity.pdbx_description
1 polymer ?
#
loop_
_entity_poly.entity_id
_entity_poly.type
_entity_poly.pdbx_seq_one_letter_code
_entity_poly.pdbx_strand_id
1 'polypeptide(L)'
;MTKRIIQIVLAVVIVCLIYVIYKQISTPIIFAKEKAAREARVIDRIKDIRTAERSFKTKYNRFTGDFDTLINFVLTDSLEFERKIVDEDDSVAMAQLKKSGRKNSEKVWVHVIDTIFTPKKLTAELVRYLRYVPGTNTQTEFELEAGLVTTE
;
A
#
# COMPACT_ATOMS: atom_id res chain seq x y z
N MET A 1 -56.51 36.90 13.28
CA MET A 1 -55.08 37.11 13.04
C MET A 1 -54.22 36.07 13.77
N THR A 2 -54.48 35.72 15.01
CA THR A 2 -53.72 34.76 15.86
C THR A 2 -53.50 33.35 15.19
N LYS A 3 -54.52 32.79 14.55
CA LYS A 3 -54.40 31.46 13.90
C LYS A 3 -53.33 31.44 12.77
N ARG A 4 -53.23 32.49 11.97
CA ARG A 4 -52.22 32.60 10.89
C ARG A 4 -50.78 32.78 11.46
N ILE A 5 -50.64 33.51 12.55
CA ILE A 5 -49.37 33.70 13.24
C ILE A 5 -48.86 32.36 13.80
N ILE A 6 -49.74 31.59 14.44
CA ILE A 6 -49.42 30.26 14.99
C ILE A 6 -48.97 29.30 13.85
N GLN A 7 -49.66 29.32 12.70
CA GLN A 7 -49.30 28.51 11.55
C GLN A 7 -47.89 28.85 10.99
N ILE A 8 -47.56 30.14 10.92
CA ILE A 8 -46.24 30.59 10.46
C ILE A 8 -45.16 30.16 11.45
N VAL A 9 -45.38 30.35 12.74
CA VAL A 9 -44.46 29.91 13.78
C VAL A 9 -44.21 28.40 13.73
N LEU A 10 -45.28 27.63 13.59
CA LEU A 10 -45.19 26.17 13.47
C LEU A 10 -44.37 25.73 12.22
N ALA A 11 -44.63 26.41 11.08
CA ALA A 11 -43.86 26.15 9.86
C ALA A 11 -42.37 26.41 10.05
N VAL A 12 -41.98 27.51 10.68
CA VAL A 12 -40.60 27.85 10.99
C VAL A 12 -39.94 26.79 11.92
N VAL A 13 -40.67 26.35 12.96
CA VAL A 13 -40.20 25.29 13.86
C VAL A 13 -39.93 23.99 13.10
N ILE A 14 -40.82 23.59 12.20
CA ILE A 14 -40.63 22.38 11.38
C ILE A 14 -39.38 22.50 10.51
N VAL A 15 -39.17 23.63 9.84
CA VAL A 15 -37.96 23.86 9.04
C VAL A 15 -36.69 23.80 9.89
N CYS A 16 -36.68 24.39 11.07
CA CYS A 16 -35.55 24.31 12.00
C CYS A 16 -35.26 22.87 12.44
N LEU A 17 -36.32 22.09 12.75
CA LEU A 17 -36.15 20.69 13.12
C LEU A 17 -35.56 19.86 11.98
N ILE A 18 -36.05 20.04 10.77
CA ILE A 18 -35.51 19.37 9.59
C ILE A 18 -34.01 19.68 9.41
N TYR A 19 -33.65 20.96 9.55
CA TYR A 19 -32.24 21.39 9.46
C TYR A 19 -31.35 20.74 10.52
N VAL A 20 -31.80 20.68 11.77
CA VAL A 20 -31.07 20.04 12.89
C VAL A 20 -30.87 18.55 12.60
N ILE A 21 -31.93 17.84 12.19
CA ILE A 21 -31.84 16.42 11.87
C ILE A 21 -30.89 16.17 10.70
N TYR A 22 -30.95 16.97 9.65
CA TYR A 22 -30.06 16.87 8.51
C TYR A 22 -28.59 17.02 8.94
N LYS A 23 -28.29 18.02 9.77
CA LYS A 23 -26.94 18.28 10.25
C LYS A 23 -26.41 17.15 11.14
N GLN A 24 -27.25 16.59 12.02
CA GLN A 24 -26.88 15.47 12.88
C GLN A 24 -26.54 14.19 12.10
N ILE A 25 -27.21 13.94 11.00
CA ILE A 25 -26.98 12.76 10.16
C ILE A 25 -25.78 12.96 9.23
N SER A 26 -25.65 14.15 8.64
CA SER A 26 -24.59 14.41 7.66
C SER A 26 -23.19 14.46 8.27
N THR A 27 -23.04 14.99 9.47
CA THR A 27 -21.74 15.16 10.14
C THR A 27 -21.03 13.82 10.37
N PRO A 28 -21.67 12.80 11.00
CA PRO A 28 -21.01 11.52 11.24
C PRO A 28 -20.69 10.75 9.94
N ILE A 29 -21.51 10.90 8.90
CA ILE A 29 -21.29 10.23 7.61
C ILE A 29 -20.04 10.79 6.92
N ILE A 30 -19.88 12.10 6.90
CA ILE A 30 -18.70 12.76 6.33
C ILE A 30 -17.45 12.34 7.08
N PHE A 31 -17.48 12.38 8.41
CA PHE A 31 -16.37 11.96 9.25
C PHE A 31 -15.99 10.48 9.03
N ALA A 32 -16.97 9.58 8.97
CA ALA A 32 -16.74 8.16 8.72
C ALA A 32 -16.10 7.93 7.33
N LYS A 33 -16.54 8.66 6.31
CA LYS A 33 -15.95 8.60 4.97
C LYS A 33 -14.51 9.10 4.93
N GLU A 34 -14.22 10.22 5.59
CA GLU A 34 -12.84 10.73 5.68
C GLU A 34 -11.94 9.80 6.46
N LYS A 35 -12.41 9.23 7.57
CA LYS A 35 -11.70 8.25 8.37
C LYS A 35 -11.36 7.02 7.51
N ALA A 36 -12.34 6.44 6.83
CA ALA A 36 -12.13 5.29 5.96
C ALA A 36 -11.12 5.56 4.84
N ALA A 37 -11.16 6.76 4.25
CA ALA A 37 -10.20 7.17 3.23
C ALA A 37 -8.75 7.32 3.77
N ARG A 38 -8.58 7.75 5.03
CA ARG A 38 -7.29 7.80 5.70
C ARG A 38 -6.78 6.39 6.03
N GLU A 39 -7.63 5.56 6.61
CA GLU A 39 -7.31 4.17 6.94
C GLU A 39 -6.88 3.39 5.69
N ALA A 40 -7.59 3.55 4.58
CA ALA A 40 -7.22 2.90 3.31
C ALA A 40 -5.81 3.29 2.86
N ARG A 41 -5.42 4.57 2.96
CA ARG A 41 -4.07 5.03 2.61
C ARG A 41 -3.00 4.47 3.54
N VAL A 42 -3.28 4.39 4.84
CA VAL A 42 -2.37 3.81 5.84
C VAL A 42 -2.18 2.31 5.57
N ILE A 43 -3.27 1.58 5.35
CA ILE A 43 -3.23 0.15 5.03
C ILE A 43 -2.42 -0.11 3.75
N ASP A 44 -2.59 0.73 2.75
CA ASP A 44 -1.85 0.63 1.50
C ASP A 44 -0.34 0.83 1.72
N ARG A 45 0.03 1.82 2.54
CA ARG A 45 1.42 2.07 2.95
C ARG A 45 2.03 0.88 3.71
N ILE A 46 1.29 0.31 4.65
CA ILE A 46 1.72 -0.87 5.41
C ILE A 46 1.92 -2.07 4.47
N LYS A 47 1.06 -2.25 3.45
CA LYS A 47 1.25 -3.30 2.44
C LYS A 47 2.54 -3.11 1.64
N ASP A 48 2.87 -1.86 1.29
CA ASP A 48 4.11 -1.56 0.57
C ASP A 48 5.35 -1.86 1.45
N ILE A 49 5.34 -1.45 2.72
CA ILE A 49 6.39 -1.78 3.70
C ILE A 49 6.54 -3.30 3.85
N ARG A 50 5.43 -4.01 4.02
CA ARG A 50 5.44 -5.48 4.13
C ARG A 50 6.01 -6.16 2.89
N THR A 51 5.75 -5.62 1.71
CA THR A 51 6.28 -6.15 0.45
C THR A 51 7.79 -5.95 0.38
N ALA A 52 8.28 -4.77 0.76
CA ALA A 52 9.71 -4.47 0.86
C ALA A 52 10.41 -5.39 1.87
N GLU A 53 9.84 -5.56 3.06
CA GLU A 53 10.37 -6.44 4.11
C GLU A 53 10.43 -7.92 3.69
N ARG A 54 9.42 -8.40 2.98
CA ARG A 54 9.43 -9.76 2.44
C ARG A 54 10.55 -9.96 1.42
N SER A 55 10.78 -8.99 0.57
CA SER A 55 11.85 -9.02 -0.42
C SER A 55 13.22 -8.94 0.24
N PHE A 56 13.35 -8.12 1.28
CA PHE A 56 14.55 -8.06 2.13
C PHE A 56 14.83 -9.42 2.77
N LYS A 57 13.81 -10.05 3.36
CA LYS A 57 13.94 -11.39 3.94
C LYS A 57 14.35 -12.44 2.90
N THR A 58 13.84 -12.35 1.68
CA THR A 58 14.19 -13.30 0.61
C THR A 58 15.67 -13.24 0.29
N LYS A 59 16.29 -12.05 0.34
CA LYS A 59 17.70 -11.85 0.05
C LYS A 59 18.61 -12.12 1.25
N TYR A 60 18.25 -11.61 2.43
CA TYR A 60 19.10 -11.62 3.63
C TYR A 60 18.69 -12.64 4.69
N ASN A 61 17.63 -13.42 4.48
CA ASN A 61 17.06 -14.41 5.41
C ASN A 61 16.63 -13.84 6.78
N ARG A 62 16.46 -12.53 6.88
CA ARG A 62 16.02 -11.83 8.11
C ARG A 62 15.17 -10.63 7.74
N PHE A 63 14.33 -10.19 8.66
CA PHE A 63 13.66 -8.88 8.58
C PHE A 63 14.59 -7.79 9.10
N THR A 64 14.36 -6.52 8.68
CA THR A 64 15.06 -5.38 9.25
C THR A 64 14.15 -4.61 10.21
N GLY A 65 14.71 -4.11 11.30
CA GLY A 65 14.02 -3.20 12.24
C GLY A 65 14.33 -1.72 11.98
N ASP A 66 14.93 -1.41 10.82
CA ASP A 66 15.37 -0.05 10.50
C ASP A 66 14.90 0.38 9.11
N PHE A 67 14.20 1.52 9.06
CA PHE A 67 13.70 2.07 7.80
C PHE A 67 14.80 2.55 6.86
N ASP A 68 15.91 3.05 7.35
CA ASP A 68 16.99 3.54 6.49
C ASP A 68 17.63 2.37 5.74
N THR A 69 17.84 1.26 6.42
CA THR A 69 18.30 0.01 5.81
C THR A 69 17.31 -0.52 4.78
N LEU A 70 16.01 -0.51 5.09
CA LEU A 70 14.96 -0.96 4.18
C LEU A 70 14.86 -0.08 2.92
N ILE A 71 14.87 1.23 3.09
CA ILE A 71 14.80 2.19 1.99
C ILE A 71 16.04 2.07 1.09
N ASN A 72 17.24 1.97 1.66
CA ASN A 72 18.46 1.76 0.89
C ASN A 72 18.42 0.46 0.09
N PHE A 73 17.96 -0.63 0.70
CA PHE A 73 17.77 -1.90 0.01
C PHE A 73 16.84 -1.74 -1.22
N VAL A 74 15.70 -1.09 -1.06
CA VAL A 74 14.74 -0.91 -2.16
C VAL A 74 15.31 -0.04 -3.29
N LEU A 75 16.09 0.99 -2.96
CA LEU A 75 16.60 1.96 -3.94
C LEU A 75 17.86 1.50 -4.67
N THR A 76 18.75 0.75 -4.00
CA THR A 76 20.08 0.46 -4.53
C THR A 76 20.29 -1.01 -4.89
N ASP A 77 19.49 -1.88 -4.33
CA ASP A 77 19.73 -3.31 -4.42
C ASP A 77 19.00 -3.96 -5.60
N SER A 78 19.44 -5.17 -5.95
CA SER A 78 18.86 -5.97 -7.03
C SER A 78 18.56 -7.38 -6.54
N LEU A 79 17.50 -7.96 -7.06
CA LEU A 79 17.10 -9.34 -6.82
C LEU A 79 17.42 -10.20 -8.04
N GLU A 80 17.85 -11.43 -7.77
CA GLU A 80 18.09 -12.42 -8.80
C GLU A 80 16.77 -13.13 -9.14
N PHE A 81 16.41 -13.12 -10.41
CA PHE A 81 15.26 -13.84 -10.95
C PHE A 81 15.73 -14.84 -12.00
N GLU A 82 15.12 -16.01 -11.99
CA GLU A 82 15.26 -16.95 -13.10
C GLU A 82 14.18 -16.67 -14.14
N ARG A 83 14.61 -16.31 -15.35
CA ARG A 83 13.74 -16.17 -16.49
C ARG A 83 13.90 -17.38 -17.41
N LYS A 84 12.78 -17.97 -17.86
CA LYS A 84 12.82 -18.99 -18.91
C LYS A 84 13.22 -18.34 -20.24
N ILE A 85 14.14 -18.98 -20.94
CA ILE A 85 14.66 -18.51 -22.24
C ILE A 85 13.66 -18.84 -23.35
N VAL A 86 13.04 -20.01 -23.23
CA VAL A 86 12.09 -20.55 -24.23
C VAL A 86 10.82 -20.98 -23.51
N ASP A 87 9.68 -20.73 -24.14
CA ASP A 87 8.39 -21.23 -23.67
C ASP A 87 8.35 -22.77 -23.75
N GLU A 88 7.83 -23.41 -22.71
CA GLU A 88 7.76 -24.88 -22.64
C GLU A 88 6.84 -25.47 -23.72
N ASP A 89 5.91 -24.66 -24.22
CA ASP A 89 4.97 -25.05 -25.27
C ASP A 89 5.60 -25.02 -26.69
N ASP A 90 6.76 -24.33 -26.83
CA ASP A 90 7.49 -24.32 -28.13
C ASP A 90 8.46 -25.52 -28.23
N SER A 91 7.94 -26.62 -28.76
CA SER A 91 8.68 -27.85 -28.88
C SER A 91 9.91 -27.74 -29.80
N VAL A 92 9.89 -26.86 -30.80
CA VAL A 92 10.99 -26.66 -31.74
C VAL A 92 12.14 -25.90 -31.07
N ALA A 93 11.84 -24.81 -30.38
CA ALA A 93 12.83 -24.05 -29.68
C ALA A 93 13.40 -24.81 -28.47
N MET A 94 12.59 -25.62 -27.78
CA MET A 94 13.04 -26.53 -26.72
C MET A 94 13.99 -27.63 -27.26
N ALA A 95 13.73 -28.16 -28.42
CA ALA A 95 14.63 -29.15 -29.04
C ALA A 95 16.00 -28.54 -29.42
N GLN A 96 16.01 -27.30 -29.89
CA GLN A 96 17.24 -26.58 -30.21
C GLN A 96 18.01 -26.24 -28.93
N LEU A 97 17.32 -25.85 -27.88
CA LEU A 97 17.93 -25.53 -26.56
C LEU A 97 18.59 -26.80 -25.96
N LYS A 98 17.92 -27.95 -26.01
CA LYS A 98 18.46 -29.26 -25.61
C LYS A 98 19.71 -29.65 -26.38
N LYS A 99 19.71 -29.44 -27.72
CA LYS A 99 20.88 -29.69 -28.55
C LYS A 99 22.08 -28.81 -28.18
N SER A 100 21.83 -27.57 -27.74
CA SER A 100 22.90 -26.66 -27.32
C SER A 100 23.43 -26.94 -25.92
N GLY A 101 22.86 -27.87 -25.17
CA GLY A 101 23.24 -28.22 -23.79
C GLY A 101 23.00 -27.12 -22.77
N ARG A 102 22.23 -26.09 -23.11
CA ARG A 102 21.92 -24.95 -22.18
C ARG A 102 20.68 -25.29 -21.38
N LYS A 103 20.68 -24.81 -20.12
CA LYS A 103 19.46 -24.83 -19.27
C LYS A 103 18.45 -23.82 -19.80
N ASN A 104 17.15 -24.14 -19.68
CA ASN A 104 16.06 -23.23 -20.04
C ASN A 104 15.82 -22.18 -18.94
N SER A 105 16.88 -21.68 -18.33
CA SER A 105 16.80 -20.63 -17.33
C SER A 105 18.03 -19.73 -17.42
N GLU A 106 17.78 -18.44 -17.39
CA GLU A 106 18.78 -17.40 -17.31
C GLU A 106 18.56 -16.58 -16.05
N LYS A 107 19.65 -16.32 -15.31
CA LYS A 107 19.64 -15.46 -14.13
C LYS A 107 19.68 -14.01 -14.57
N VAL A 108 18.62 -13.26 -14.23
CA VAL A 108 18.51 -11.84 -14.53
C VAL A 108 18.47 -11.05 -13.22
N TRP A 109 19.30 -10.03 -13.13
CA TRP A 109 19.31 -9.11 -12.00
C TRP A 109 18.39 -7.94 -12.31
N VAL A 110 17.37 -7.74 -11.46
CA VAL A 110 16.40 -6.64 -11.60
C VAL A 110 16.43 -5.80 -10.33
N HIS A 111 16.41 -4.48 -10.49
CA HIS A 111 16.33 -3.58 -9.34
C HIS A 111 15.09 -3.86 -8.50
N VAL A 112 15.27 -3.84 -7.17
CA VAL A 112 14.20 -4.14 -6.22
C VAL A 112 13.00 -3.23 -6.45
N ILE A 113 13.23 -1.93 -6.63
CA ILE A 113 12.17 -0.94 -6.84
C ILE A 113 11.29 -1.25 -8.07
N ASP A 114 11.87 -1.79 -9.13
CA ASP A 114 11.15 -2.10 -10.37
C ASP A 114 10.33 -3.37 -10.28
N THR A 115 10.66 -4.24 -9.33
CA THR A 115 10.07 -5.58 -9.21
C THR A 115 8.95 -5.64 -8.18
N ILE A 116 9.23 -5.14 -6.96
CA ILE A 116 8.34 -5.38 -5.82
C ILE A 116 7.09 -4.51 -5.82
N PHE A 117 7.14 -3.36 -6.51
CA PHE A 117 6.03 -2.41 -6.54
C PHE A 117 5.25 -2.41 -7.85
N THR A 118 5.37 -3.46 -8.65
CA THR A 118 4.52 -3.64 -9.82
C THR A 118 3.11 -4.10 -9.37
N PRO A 119 2.02 -3.47 -9.81
CA PRO A 119 1.92 -2.47 -10.90
C PRO A 119 2.02 -1.00 -10.46
N LYS A 120 2.12 -0.67 -9.16
CA LYS A 120 2.05 0.71 -8.62
C LYS A 120 3.18 1.63 -9.10
N LYS A 121 4.34 1.11 -9.49
CA LYS A 121 5.54 1.85 -9.90
C LYS A 121 5.86 3.01 -8.94
N LEU A 122 6.27 2.67 -7.72
CA LEU A 122 6.70 3.68 -6.75
C LEU A 122 7.96 4.37 -7.24
N THR A 123 7.94 5.70 -7.23
CA THR A 123 9.14 6.50 -7.50
C THR A 123 10.10 6.47 -6.31
N ALA A 124 11.37 6.74 -6.55
CA ALA A 124 12.40 6.79 -5.49
C ALA A 124 12.02 7.75 -4.34
N GLU A 125 11.34 8.86 -4.67
CA GLU A 125 10.83 9.78 -3.65
C GLU A 125 9.76 9.14 -2.76
N LEU A 126 8.79 8.44 -3.37
CA LEU A 126 7.73 7.76 -2.60
C LEU A 126 8.29 6.65 -1.71
N VAL A 127 9.36 5.98 -2.14
CA VAL A 127 10.06 4.98 -1.33
C VAL A 127 10.71 5.63 -0.10
N ARG A 128 11.31 6.81 -0.23
CA ARG A 128 11.87 7.55 0.92
C ARG A 128 10.79 7.99 1.92
N TYR A 129 9.56 8.22 1.44
CA TYR A 129 8.41 8.55 2.29
C TYR A 129 7.69 7.34 2.87
N LEU A 130 8.18 6.10 2.67
CA LEU A 130 7.55 4.90 3.23
C LEU A 130 7.47 4.92 4.76
N ARG A 131 8.43 5.56 5.42
CA ARG A 131 8.47 5.69 6.89
C ARG A 131 7.33 6.54 7.46
N TYR A 132 6.77 7.49 6.69
CA TYR A 132 5.79 8.45 7.20
C TYR A 132 4.36 7.96 7.02
N VAL A 133 3.52 8.22 8.05
CA VAL A 133 2.09 7.91 8.05
C VAL A 133 1.34 8.88 7.12
N PRO A 134 0.65 8.39 6.08
CA PRO A 134 -0.04 9.27 5.14
C PRO A 134 -1.27 9.92 5.78
N GLY A 135 -1.45 11.24 5.53
CA GLY A 135 -2.63 11.99 5.98
C GLY A 135 -2.54 12.55 7.40
N THR A 136 -1.36 12.55 8.01
CA THR A 136 -1.07 13.30 9.21
C THR A 136 -0.36 14.61 8.85
N ASN A 137 -0.73 15.70 9.52
CA ASN A 137 -0.07 17.01 9.35
C ASN A 137 1.30 17.07 10.04
N THR A 138 1.58 16.12 10.91
CA THR A 138 2.85 15.90 11.58
C THR A 138 3.62 14.81 10.86
N GLN A 139 4.93 14.90 10.85
CA GLN A 139 5.81 13.85 10.35
C GLN A 139 5.80 12.65 11.30
N THR A 140 4.63 12.05 11.48
CA THR A 140 4.50 10.83 12.28
C THR A 140 5.09 9.67 11.49
N GLU A 141 6.05 8.99 12.07
CA GLU A 141 6.71 7.83 11.47
C GLU A 141 6.08 6.53 11.98
N PHE A 142 6.14 5.49 11.15
CA PHE A 142 5.87 4.13 11.59
C PHE A 142 7.08 3.64 12.40
N GLU A 143 6.82 2.85 13.43
CA GLU A 143 7.83 2.12 14.15
C GLU A 143 8.00 0.74 13.51
N LEU A 144 9.25 0.36 13.23
CA LEU A 144 9.60 -0.92 12.62
C LEU A 144 10.49 -1.69 13.59
N GLU A 145 10.05 -2.86 14.00
CA GLU A 145 10.82 -3.76 14.85
C GLU A 145 10.94 -5.14 14.22
N ALA A 146 12.10 -5.75 14.33
CA ALA A 146 12.35 -7.12 13.91
C ALA A 146 12.89 -7.94 15.07
N GLY A 147 12.26 -9.07 15.34
CA GLY A 147 12.65 -9.98 16.41
C GLY A 147 12.36 -11.44 16.07
N LEU A 148 12.99 -12.33 16.81
CA LEU A 148 12.69 -13.76 16.77
C LEU A 148 11.56 -14.06 17.75
N VAL A 149 10.46 -14.60 17.25
CA VAL A 149 9.37 -15.10 18.09
C VAL A 149 9.59 -16.58 18.32
N THR A 150 9.91 -16.97 19.55
CA THR A 150 9.89 -18.36 19.97
C THR A 150 8.46 -18.71 20.38
N THR A 151 7.82 -19.56 19.61
CA THR A 151 6.56 -20.22 20.01
C THR A 151 6.91 -21.40 20.92
N GLU A 152 6.50 -21.33 22.18
CA GLU A 152 6.47 -22.47 23.08
C GLU A 152 5.34 -23.44 22.69
#